data_9f61ac5bb6b2c217befce690f0d32720
#
_entry.id   9f61ac5bb6b2c217befce690f0d32720
#
_cell.length_a   1.000
_cell.length_b   1.000
_cell.length_c   1.000
_cell.angle_alpha   90.00
_cell.angle_beta   90.00
_cell.angle_gamma   90.00
#
_symmetry.space_group_name_H-M   'P 1'
#
loop_
_entity.id
_entity.type
_entity.pdbx_description
1 polymer ?
#
loop_
_entity_poly.entity_id
_entity_poly.type
_entity_poly.pdbx_seq_one_letter_code
_entity_poly.pdbx_strand_id
1 'polypeptide(L)'
;MKILIIDDERSIRNSLKEILADEGYDVDTAENGVQGCSMVEKEKYDVVFCDIKMPEMDGMEVLDRFNKMGIDAAVVMISGHGDINVAVECIKKGAFDFIPKPLDLNRILITIKNATEKVSLVKETRILKKKVYGQEMVGESPALIHVKEMIDKVAPTDARVLIIGSNGTGKE
;
A
#
# COMPACT_ATOMS: atom_id res chain seq x y z
N MET A 1 2.12 -13.53 -7.31
CA MET A 1 2.36 -12.44 -6.36
C MET A 1 3.79 -11.99 -6.53
N LYS A 2 4.00 -10.68 -6.70
CA LYS A 2 5.33 -10.12 -6.98
C LYS A 2 5.90 -9.44 -5.73
N ILE A 3 7.12 -9.83 -5.36
CA ILE A 3 7.82 -9.37 -4.15
C ILE A 3 9.09 -8.65 -4.56
N LEU A 4 9.40 -7.52 -3.90
CA LEU A 4 10.68 -6.83 -4.03
C LEU A 4 11.46 -6.96 -2.71
N ILE A 5 12.74 -7.27 -2.80
CA ILE A 5 13.67 -7.30 -1.67
C ILE A 5 14.71 -6.19 -1.87
N ILE A 6 14.80 -5.27 -0.93
CA ILE A 6 15.77 -4.15 -0.93
C ILE A 6 16.68 -4.34 0.28
N ASP A 7 17.92 -4.69 0.06
CA ASP A 7 18.92 -4.95 1.10
C ASP A 7 20.32 -4.78 0.46
N ASP A 8 21.28 -4.15 1.12
CA ASP A 8 22.62 -3.98 0.56
C ASP A 8 23.47 -5.26 0.66
N GLU A 9 23.11 -6.19 1.55
CA GLU A 9 23.78 -7.47 1.71
C GLU A 9 23.35 -8.48 0.62
N ARG A 10 24.23 -8.74 -0.34
CA ARG A 10 24.00 -9.70 -1.43
C ARG A 10 23.61 -11.10 -0.96
N SER A 11 24.20 -11.57 0.14
CA SER A 11 23.90 -12.88 0.74
C SER A 11 22.45 -13.00 1.17
N ILE A 12 21.94 -11.97 1.85
CA ILE A 12 20.54 -11.90 2.32
C ILE A 12 19.60 -11.87 1.11
N ARG A 13 19.87 -10.98 0.14
CA ARG A 13 19.05 -10.89 -1.08
C ARG A 13 18.94 -12.23 -1.81
N ASN A 14 20.08 -12.93 -2.01
CA ASN A 14 20.09 -14.19 -2.73
C ASN A 14 19.35 -15.29 -1.96
N SER A 15 19.62 -15.44 -0.66
CA SER A 15 18.95 -16.45 0.17
C SER A 15 17.45 -16.24 0.24
N LEU A 16 17.00 -15.01 0.46
CA LEU A 16 15.56 -14.71 0.47
C LEU A 16 14.92 -14.92 -0.90
N LYS A 17 15.60 -14.54 -1.97
CA LYS A 17 15.11 -14.75 -3.33
C LYS A 17 14.92 -16.23 -3.64
N GLU A 18 15.91 -17.07 -3.35
CA GLU A 18 15.83 -18.53 -3.57
C GLU A 18 14.67 -19.13 -2.77
N ILE A 19 14.62 -18.88 -1.47
CA ILE A 19 13.60 -19.41 -0.58
C ILE A 19 12.19 -19.00 -1.03
N LEU A 20 11.99 -17.72 -1.34
CA LEU A 20 10.66 -17.23 -1.75
C LEU A 20 10.29 -17.66 -3.17
N ALA A 21 11.25 -17.87 -4.06
CA ALA A 21 11.01 -18.43 -5.38
C ALA A 21 10.59 -19.91 -5.29
N ASP A 22 11.19 -20.70 -4.40
CA ASP A 22 10.80 -22.08 -4.11
C ASP A 22 9.37 -22.17 -3.56
N GLU A 23 8.92 -21.16 -2.81
CA GLU A 23 7.52 -21.02 -2.35
C GLU A 23 6.56 -20.51 -3.44
N GLY A 24 7.05 -20.31 -4.67
CA GLY A 24 6.24 -19.95 -5.84
C GLY A 24 5.96 -18.44 -5.98
N TYR A 25 6.73 -17.58 -5.31
CA TYR A 25 6.64 -16.13 -5.48
C TYR A 25 7.54 -15.63 -6.62
N ASP A 26 7.10 -14.58 -7.30
CA ASP A 26 7.94 -13.84 -8.27
C ASP A 26 8.75 -12.78 -7.51
N VAL A 27 10.09 -12.91 -7.52
CA VAL A 27 10.96 -12.13 -6.62
C VAL A 27 12.01 -11.35 -7.38
N ASP A 28 11.93 -10.03 -7.26
CA ASP A 28 12.96 -9.10 -7.70
C ASP A 28 13.81 -8.61 -6.51
N THR A 29 15.01 -8.15 -6.81
CA THR A 29 15.94 -7.65 -5.80
C THR A 29 16.53 -6.31 -6.18
N ALA A 30 16.74 -5.43 -5.21
CA ALA A 30 17.46 -4.17 -5.33
C ALA A 30 18.58 -4.11 -4.28
N GLU A 31 19.71 -3.55 -4.63
CA GLU A 31 20.90 -3.48 -3.78
C GLU A 31 20.99 -2.21 -2.93
N ASN A 32 20.10 -1.25 -3.16
CA ASN A 32 19.98 -0.02 -2.39
C ASN A 32 18.59 0.60 -2.53
N GLY A 33 18.29 1.60 -1.70
CA GLY A 33 17.00 2.28 -1.70
C GLY A 33 16.69 3.02 -3.00
N VAL A 34 17.70 3.57 -3.67
CA VAL A 34 17.51 4.31 -4.95
C VAL A 34 17.03 3.38 -6.05
N GLN A 35 17.68 2.21 -6.19
CA GLN A 35 17.29 1.19 -7.14
C GLN A 35 15.87 0.68 -6.83
N GLY A 36 15.59 0.37 -5.55
CA GLY A 36 14.27 -0.06 -5.11
C GLY A 36 13.17 0.92 -5.48
N CYS A 37 13.37 2.22 -5.24
CA CYS A 37 12.43 3.27 -5.65
C CYS A 37 12.20 3.30 -7.16
N SER A 38 13.29 3.22 -7.95
CA SER A 38 13.19 3.20 -9.42
C SER A 38 12.42 1.98 -9.96
N MET A 39 12.54 0.82 -9.28
CA MET A 39 11.82 -0.40 -9.67
C MET A 39 10.32 -0.27 -9.38
N VAL A 40 9.95 0.25 -8.23
CA VAL A 40 8.54 0.45 -7.83
C VAL A 40 7.83 1.48 -8.74
N GLU A 41 8.56 2.45 -9.31
CA GLU A 41 8.01 3.39 -10.30
C GLU A 41 7.63 2.70 -11.62
N LYS A 42 8.34 1.64 -12.00
CA LYS A 42 8.18 0.94 -13.28
C LYS A 42 7.23 -0.25 -13.18
N GLU A 43 7.21 -0.92 -12.04
CA GLU A 43 6.48 -2.16 -11.85
C GLU A 43 5.71 -2.15 -10.52
N LYS A 44 4.63 -2.92 -10.48
CA LYS A 44 3.82 -3.07 -9.26
C LYS A 44 4.29 -4.29 -8.48
N TYR A 45 4.52 -4.08 -7.20
CA TYR A 45 4.82 -5.13 -6.23
C TYR A 45 3.66 -5.25 -5.23
N ASP A 46 3.42 -6.47 -4.76
CA ASP A 46 2.41 -6.73 -3.72
C ASP A 46 3.02 -6.55 -2.32
N VAL A 47 4.27 -6.99 -2.14
CA VAL A 47 5.03 -6.87 -0.89
C VAL A 47 6.44 -6.37 -1.18
N VAL A 48 6.95 -5.47 -0.34
CA VAL A 48 8.33 -4.99 -0.38
C VAL A 48 8.98 -5.27 0.96
N PHE A 49 10.06 -6.04 0.97
CA PHE A 49 10.96 -6.16 2.10
C PHE A 49 12.09 -5.15 1.95
N CYS A 50 12.29 -4.30 2.95
CA CYS A 50 13.29 -3.23 2.89
C CYS A 50 14.15 -3.22 4.15
N ASP A 51 15.45 -3.39 3.98
CA ASP A 51 16.40 -3.18 5.08
C ASP A 51 16.44 -1.71 5.49
N ILE A 52 16.59 -1.45 6.79
CA ILE A 52 16.65 -0.07 7.30
C ILE A 52 18.02 0.53 7.05
N LYS A 53 19.09 -0.22 7.31
CA LYS A 53 20.46 0.31 7.22
C LYS A 53 21.09 0.01 5.88
N MET A 54 20.96 0.93 4.94
CA MET A 54 21.57 0.84 3.62
C MET A 54 22.38 2.11 3.31
N PRO A 55 23.44 2.00 2.49
CA PRO A 55 24.15 3.17 1.98
C PRO A 55 23.28 4.00 1.03
N GLU A 56 23.61 5.27 0.84
CA GLU A 56 22.99 6.25 -0.06
C GLU A 56 21.58 6.68 0.36
N MET A 57 20.66 5.75 0.52
CA MET A 57 19.28 5.98 0.92
C MET A 57 18.87 4.89 1.93
N ASP A 58 18.62 5.27 3.16
CA ASP A 58 18.17 4.34 4.19
C ASP A 58 16.72 3.88 4.00
N GLY A 59 16.34 2.80 4.69
CA GLY A 59 15.02 2.21 4.54
C GLY A 59 13.89 3.13 5.04
N MET A 60 14.16 4.06 5.95
CA MET A 60 13.17 5.02 6.42
C MET A 60 12.88 6.07 5.35
N GLU A 61 13.91 6.51 4.63
CA GLU A 61 13.78 7.41 3.49
C GLU A 61 13.05 6.73 2.32
N VAL A 62 13.33 5.43 2.08
CA VAL A 62 12.58 4.61 1.11
C VAL A 62 11.11 4.56 1.47
N LEU A 63 10.76 4.27 2.72
CA LEU A 63 9.38 4.21 3.21
C LEU A 63 8.66 5.56 3.03
N ASP A 64 9.31 6.66 3.41
CA ASP A 64 8.76 8.02 3.22
C ASP A 64 8.52 8.33 1.73
N ARG A 65 9.41 7.88 0.85
CA ARG A 65 9.27 8.06 -0.60
C ARG A 65 8.13 7.22 -1.17
N PHE A 66 7.99 5.98 -0.74
CA PHE A 66 6.88 5.11 -1.12
C PHE A 66 5.53 5.66 -0.71
N ASN A 67 5.43 6.23 0.50
CA ASN A 67 4.22 6.91 0.96
C ASN A 67 3.86 8.13 0.09
N LYS A 68 4.85 8.94 -0.30
CA LYS A 68 4.64 10.08 -1.20
C LYS A 68 4.20 9.66 -2.60
N MET A 69 4.70 8.54 -3.09
CA MET A 69 4.32 7.97 -4.38
C MET A 69 2.95 7.27 -4.33
N GLY A 70 2.42 7.00 -3.14
CA GLY A 70 1.13 6.33 -2.97
C GLY A 70 1.11 4.90 -3.50
N ILE A 71 2.19 4.14 -3.32
CA ILE A 71 2.24 2.74 -3.75
C ILE A 71 1.26 1.87 -2.94
N ASP A 72 0.64 0.91 -3.61
CA ASP A 72 -0.31 -0.03 -2.98
C ASP A 72 0.38 -1.26 -2.35
N ALA A 73 1.71 -1.35 -2.37
CA ALA A 73 2.47 -2.47 -1.82
C ALA A 73 2.51 -2.46 -0.29
N ALA A 74 2.48 -3.64 0.32
CA ALA A 74 2.76 -3.77 1.76
C ALA A 74 4.26 -3.69 2.01
N VAL A 75 4.73 -2.65 2.69
CA VAL A 75 6.16 -2.46 2.99
C VAL A 75 6.49 -3.06 4.35
N VAL A 76 7.39 -4.04 4.36
CA VAL A 76 7.89 -4.72 5.56
C VAL A 76 9.33 -4.29 5.80
N MET A 77 9.58 -3.68 6.95
CA MET A 77 10.93 -3.21 7.31
C MET A 77 11.74 -4.33 7.95
N ILE A 78 13.00 -4.46 7.56
CA ILE A 78 13.94 -5.42 8.12
C ILE A 78 15.04 -4.66 8.87
N SER A 79 15.47 -5.13 10.04
CA SER A 79 16.56 -4.48 10.79
C SER A 79 17.43 -5.46 11.55
N GLY A 80 18.74 -5.25 11.50
CA GLY A 80 19.72 -5.95 12.33
C GLY A 80 19.74 -5.50 13.80
N HIS A 81 19.07 -4.42 14.14
CA HIS A 81 18.97 -3.93 15.51
C HIS A 81 17.49 -4.00 15.91
N GLY A 82 17.19 -4.89 16.86
CA GLY A 82 15.84 -5.09 17.40
C GLY A 82 15.36 -3.96 18.32
N ASP A 83 15.66 -2.69 18.00
CA ASP A 83 15.20 -1.56 18.80
C ASP A 83 13.70 -1.37 18.60
N ILE A 84 12.94 -1.53 19.69
CA ILE A 84 11.49 -1.35 19.73
C ILE A 84 11.09 0.04 19.27
N ASN A 85 11.89 1.08 19.55
CA ASN A 85 11.59 2.45 19.14
C ASN A 85 11.60 2.59 17.61
N VAL A 86 12.57 1.96 16.95
CA VAL A 86 12.69 1.93 15.49
C VAL A 86 11.49 1.19 14.87
N ALA A 87 11.11 0.05 15.44
CA ALA A 87 9.94 -0.71 14.99
C ALA A 87 8.66 0.12 15.08
N VAL A 88 8.45 0.80 16.22
CA VAL A 88 7.29 1.68 16.44
C VAL A 88 7.29 2.85 15.45
N GLU A 89 8.45 3.43 15.16
CA GLU A 89 8.58 4.51 14.19
C GLU A 89 8.22 4.05 12.77
N CYS A 90 8.72 2.88 12.34
CA CYS A 90 8.38 2.28 11.05
C CYS A 90 6.87 2.12 10.89
N ILE A 91 6.20 1.55 11.88
CA ILE A 91 4.75 1.32 11.85
C ILE A 91 3.98 2.65 11.82
N LYS A 92 4.39 3.65 12.63
CA LYS A 92 3.80 5.01 12.61
C LYS A 92 3.94 5.69 11.26
N LYS A 93 5.03 5.43 10.54
CA LYS A 93 5.27 5.94 9.19
C LYS A 93 4.56 5.13 8.09
N GLY A 94 3.78 4.12 8.45
CA GLY A 94 2.95 3.37 7.50
C GLY A 94 3.55 2.07 6.99
N ALA A 95 4.65 1.58 7.59
CA ALA A 95 5.10 0.23 7.33
C ALA A 95 4.02 -0.79 7.73
N PHE A 96 3.92 -1.86 6.93
CA PHE A 96 2.98 -2.96 7.20
C PHE A 96 3.39 -3.77 8.41
N ASP A 97 4.68 -4.13 8.49
CA ASP A 97 5.26 -4.90 9.59
C ASP A 97 6.77 -4.58 9.72
N PHE A 98 7.37 -5.07 10.80
CA PHE A 98 8.79 -4.98 11.10
C PHE A 98 9.32 -6.36 11.49
N ILE A 99 10.44 -6.78 10.90
CA ILE A 99 11.08 -8.07 11.15
C ILE A 99 12.54 -7.85 11.57
N PRO A 100 12.94 -8.26 12.78
CA PRO A 100 14.34 -8.21 13.19
C PRO A 100 15.18 -9.29 12.49
N LYS A 101 16.43 -9.00 12.17
CA LYS A 101 17.45 -10.00 11.82
C LYS A 101 17.92 -10.72 13.12
N PRO A 102 18.18 -12.04 13.10
CA PRO A 102 18.21 -12.92 11.96
C PRO A 102 16.78 -13.26 11.44
N LEU A 103 16.66 -13.39 10.11
CA LEU A 103 15.38 -13.61 9.46
C LEU A 103 14.87 -15.04 9.69
N ASP A 104 13.71 -15.16 10.28
CA ASP A 104 12.98 -16.42 10.42
C ASP A 104 12.04 -16.61 9.24
N LEU A 105 12.18 -17.74 8.53
CA LEU A 105 11.38 -18.05 7.35
C LEU A 105 9.87 -18.10 7.65
N ASN A 106 9.49 -18.74 8.76
CA ASN A 106 8.08 -18.85 9.11
C ASN A 106 7.47 -17.46 9.35
N ARG A 107 8.23 -16.56 10.01
CA ARG A 107 7.81 -15.17 10.24
C ARG A 107 7.62 -14.43 8.92
N ILE A 108 8.53 -14.61 7.96
CA ILE A 108 8.43 -14.00 6.63
C ILE A 108 7.18 -14.49 5.90
N LEU A 109 6.96 -15.81 5.83
CA LEU A 109 5.80 -16.40 5.15
C LEU A 109 4.47 -15.97 5.78
N ILE A 110 4.39 -15.93 7.12
CA ILE A 110 3.21 -15.41 7.83
C ILE A 110 2.96 -13.94 7.49
N THR A 111 4.02 -13.13 7.49
CA THR A 111 3.91 -11.69 7.15
C THR A 111 3.45 -11.49 5.71
N ILE A 112 3.96 -12.28 4.75
CA ILE A 112 3.51 -12.26 3.35
C ILE A 112 2.02 -12.61 3.25
N LYS A 113 1.58 -13.67 3.92
CA LYS A 113 0.17 -14.07 3.95
C LYS A 113 -0.72 -12.96 4.48
N ASN A 114 -0.38 -12.37 5.63
CA ASN A 114 -1.14 -11.28 6.25
C ASN A 114 -1.17 -10.04 5.34
N ALA A 115 -0.06 -9.71 4.69
CA ALA A 115 0.02 -8.61 3.73
C ALA A 115 -0.92 -8.83 2.55
N THR A 116 -0.96 -10.04 2.01
CA THR A 116 -1.82 -10.43 0.89
C THR A 116 -3.31 -10.31 1.24
N GLU A 117 -3.69 -10.80 2.42
CA GLU A 117 -5.07 -10.71 2.91
C GLU A 117 -5.51 -9.25 3.05
N LYS A 118 -4.66 -8.38 3.61
CA LYS A 118 -4.96 -6.94 3.75
C LYS A 118 -5.11 -6.25 2.40
N VAL A 119 -4.20 -6.50 1.45
CA VAL A 119 -4.26 -5.93 0.09
C VAL A 119 -5.53 -6.40 -0.63
N SER A 120 -5.92 -7.68 -0.48
CA SER A 120 -7.16 -8.23 -1.04
C SER A 120 -8.39 -7.53 -0.49
N LEU A 121 -8.50 -7.37 0.83
CA LEU A 121 -9.59 -6.68 1.50
C LEU A 121 -9.72 -5.22 1.10
N VAL A 122 -8.60 -4.51 0.95
CA VAL A 122 -8.58 -3.11 0.47
C VAL A 122 -9.07 -3.03 -0.97
N LYS A 123 -8.61 -3.93 -1.86
CA LYS A 123 -9.08 -3.99 -3.26
C LYS A 123 -10.58 -4.29 -3.32
N GLU A 124 -11.06 -5.25 -2.55
CA GLU A 124 -12.48 -5.63 -2.48
C GLU A 124 -13.37 -4.49 -1.96
N THR A 125 -12.94 -3.82 -0.90
CA THR A 125 -13.61 -2.63 -0.36
C THR A 125 -13.65 -1.49 -1.37
N ARG A 126 -12.58 -1.30 -2.15
CA ARG A 126 -12.51 -0.27 -3.21
C ARG A 126 -13.45 -0.59 -4.38
N ILE A 127 -13.57 -1.88 -4.75
CA ILE A 127 -14.51 -2.36 -5.78
C ILE A 127 -15.96 -2.20 -5.29
N LEU A 128 -16.24 -2.58 -4.04
CA LEU A 128 -17.56 -2.43 -3.44
C LEU A 128 -17.94 -0.95 -3.31
N LYS A 129 -17.03 -0.09 -2.85
CA LYS A 129 -17.26 1.36 -2.83
C LYS A 129 -17.51 1.92 -4.22
N LYS A 130 -16.76 1.51 -5.26
CA LYS A 130 -17.03 1.91 -6.64
C LYS A 130 -18.39 1.40 -7.15
N LYS A 131 -18.82 0.21 -6.74
CA LYS A 131 -20.17 -0.31 -7.11
C LYS A 131 -21.29 0.42 -6.38
N VAL A 132 -21.08 0.80 -5.14
CA VAL A 132 -22.08 1.49 -4.30
C VAL A 132 -22.12 3.00 -4.58
N TYR A 133 -20.96 3.63 -4.83
CA TYR A 133 -20.81 5.06 -5.11
C TYR A 133 -20.52 5.37 -6.58
N GLY A 134 -20.51 4.36 -7.44
CA GLY A 134 -20.04 4.42 -8.83
C GLY A 134 -21.03 4.98 -9.84
N GLN A 135 -22.09 5.68 -9.42
CA GLN A 135 -22.82 6.60 -10.29
C GLN A 135 -22.36 8.03 -9.97
N GLU A 136 -21.15 8.38 -10.40
CA GLU A 136 -20.80 9.80 -10.50
C GLU A 136 -21.85 10.48 -11.36
N MET A 137 -22.47 11.52 -10.81
CA MET A 137 -23.35 12.37 -11.61
C MET A 137 -22.54 12.97 -12.75
N VAL A 138 -22.80 12.46 -13.98
CA VAL A 138 -22.10 12.87 -15.20
C VAL A 138 -22.72 14.16 -15.70
N GLY A 139 -21.91 15.20 -15.85
CA GLY A 139 -22.32 16.48 -16.42
C GLY A 139 -21.63 17.67 -15.72
N GLU A 140 -21.56 18.79 -16.46
CA GLU A 140 -20.92 20.04 -16.06
C GLU A 140 -21.87 21.25 -16.13
N SER A 141 -23.19 21.01 -16.18
CA SER A 141 -24.16 22.11 -16.18
C SER A 141 -24.11 22.87 -14.84
N PRO A 142 -24.30 24.20 -14.81
CA PRO A 142 -24.30 24.97 -13.58
C PRO A 142 -25.28 24.46 -12.51
N ALA A 143 -26.43 23.92 -12.94
CA ALA A 143 -27.43 23.30 -12.08
C ALA A 143 -26.88 22.04 -11.40
N LEU A 144 -26.14 21.18 -12.13
CA LEU A 144 -25.58 19.95 -11.61
C LEU A 144 -24.40 20.23 -10.67
N ILE A 145 -23.57 21.24 -10.98
CA ILE A 145 -22.49 21.69 -10.09
C ILE A 145 -23.08 22.16 -8.76
N HIS A 146 -24.14 22.96 -8.77
CA HIS A 146 -24.82 23.40 -7.56
C HIS A 146 -25.37 22.23 -6.72
N VAL A 147 -25.94 21.21 -7.38
CA VAL A 147 -26.41 19.97 -6.69
C VAL A 147 -25.25 19.22 -6.06
N LYS A 148 -24.11 19.06 -6.75
CA LYS A 148 -22.89 18.42 -6.18
C LYS A 148 -22.39 19.18 -4.96
N GLU A 149 -22.30 20.51 -5.01
CA GLU A 149 -21.90 21.35 -3.87
C GLU A 149 -22.87 21.22 -2.66
N MET A 150 -24.17 21.09 -2.93
CA MET A 150 -25.15 20.85 -1.86
C MET A 150 -25.01 19.47 -1.24
N ILE A 151 -24.75 18.44 -2.05
CA ILE A 151 -24.48 17.08 -1.55
C ILE A 151 -23.25 17.09 -0.62
N ASP A 152 -22.14 17.69 -1.06
CA ASP A 152 -20.89 17.76 -0.26
C ASP A 152 -21.09 18.47 1.07
N LYS A 153 -21.97 19.48 1.14
CA LYS A 153 -22.30 20.19 2.37
C LYS A 153 -23.19 19.40 3.33
N VAL A 154 -24.11 18.62 2.80
CA VAL A 154 -25.16 17.94 3.59
C VAL A 154 -24.76 16.51 3.95
N ALA A 155 -24.03 15.81 3.08
CA ALA A 155 -23.61 14.40 3.30
C ALA A 155 -22.88 14.12 4.64
N PRO A 156 -22.05 15.02 5.19
CA PRO A 156 -21.41 14.81 6.49
C PRO A 156 -22.32 15.13 7.69
N THR A 157 -23.59 15.51 7.47
CA THR A 157 -24.52 15.88 8.54
C THR A 157 -25.66 14.88 8.69
N ASP A 158 -26.35 14.87 9.84
CA ASP A 158 -27.56 14.08 10.09
C ASP A 158 -28.85 14.75 9.54
N ALA A 159 -28.71 15.73 8.65
CA ALA A 159 -29.83 16.46 8.10
C ALA A 159 -30.70 15.57 7.19
N ARG A 160 -32.01 15.68 7.31
CA ARG A 160 -32.95 15.01 6.40
C ARG A 160 -33.03 15.79 5.11
N VAL A 161 -32.82 15.12 3.98
CA VAL A 161 -32.83 15.70 2.64
C VAL A 161 -34.01 15.16 1.85
N LEU A 162 -34.77 16.05 1.23
CA LEU A 162 -35.82 15.69 0.28
C LEU A 162 -35.36 15.97 -1.15
N ILE A 163 -35.27 14.91 -1.98
CA ILE A 163 -34.86 15.02 -3.37
C ILE A 163 -36.14 15.05 -4.24
N ILE A 164 -36.34 16.15 -4.97
CA ILE A 164 -37.50 16.35 -5.85
C ILE A 164 -37.01 16.43 -7.31
N GLY A 165 -37.69 15.75 -8.20
CA GLY A 165 -37.37 15.79 -9.64
C GLY A 165 -38.41 15.03 -10.46
N SER A 166 -38.42 15.24 -11.78
CA SER A 166 -39.32 14.56 -12.74
C SER A 166 -39.07 13.04 -12.76
N ASN A 167 -40.02 12.26 -13.24
CA ASN A 167 -39.83 10.81 -13.37
C ASN A 167 -38.69 10.51 -14.38
N GLY A 168 -37.84 9.56 -14.04
CA GLY A 168 -36.72 9.16 -14.89
C GLY A 168 -35.45 10.01 -14.74
N THR A 169 -35.34 10.91 -13.75
CA THR A 169 -34.17 11.77 -13.53
C THR A 169 -33.08 11.14 -12.61
N GLY A 170 -33.16 9.84 -12.31
CA GLY A 170 -32.12 9.14 -11.52
C GLY A 170 -32.05 9.55 -10.05
N LYS A 171 -33.22 9.67 -9.41
CA LYS A 171 -33.30 10.02 -7.96
C LYS A 171 -32.98 8.87 -6.98
N GLU A 172 -32.44 7.78 -7.48
CA GLU A 172 -32.08 6.60 -6.67
C GLU A 172 -30.78 6.77 -5.88
#